data_99a78709d7c786076f803a098267dc5f
#
_entry.id   99a78709d7c786076f803a098267dc5f
#
_cell.length_a   1.000
_cell.length_b   1.000
_cell.length_c   1.000
_cell.angle_alpha   90.00
_cell.angle_beta   90.00
_cell.angle_gamma   90.00
#
_symmetry.space_group_name_H-M   'P 1'
#
loop_
_entity.id
_entity.type
_entity.pdbx_description
1 polymer ?
#
loop_
_entity_poly.entity_id
_entity_poly.type
_entity_poly.pdbx_seq_one_letter_code
_entity_poly.pdbx_strand_id
1 'polypeptide(L)'
;RIMAGMLDSIFESVKDRGERQSLFFLKFVGGAPSISPELLKTGDVDLPTVRIGNDIQNANLRSLQSFKDLTGEETAFLVIKENKVYRLSTLLKDKDGKSMNGVPIGENDPVSKAVLAGQDYAGLAIRGGKYNFSTVKVFKGADGKPWGAYSVRIALDGELKRLREQFGKLVAGKSGYVYIVRPTDEKTIGEFVLHPKFEEKPVAESDIPDIAKKNIREMLLAKNGAFHYAMVDSDGRERDKLVYAATSAAWNWTVATGSWSDEYLEESHRLRNIVILVSAAAAIILALLIFVLVRSRLSGLRHLVAEVSRISAGDLRATVNDADPRSRNEVHEIGYAFNVMAESMRNLVRGVASSSAQVGVAAGELQQAANSAMESSQQASQSASGIAASVEQMSVSISHVADNANHAARISEEAKSVTESGRCV
;
A
#
# COMPACT_ATOMS: atom_id res chain seq x y z
N ARG A 1 5.32 -0.07 -1.95
CA ARG A 1 5.91 -0.89 -0.86
C ARG A 1 5.17 -0.72 0.46
N ILE A 2 4.87 0.49 0.92
CA ILE A 2 4.11 0.74 2.17
C ILE A 2 2.78 -0.02 2.17
N MET A 3 2.00 0.07 1.12
CA MET A 3 0.72 -0.62 0.99
C MET A 3 0.86 -2.16 1.02
N ALA A 4 1.91 -2.72 0.41
CA ALA A 4 2.19 -4.15 0.52
C ALA A 4 2.55 -4.55 1.97
N GLY A 5 3.34 -3.72 2.67
CA GLY A 5 3.62 -3.90 4.09
C GLY A 5 2.38 -3.83 4.98
N MET A 6 1.40 -3.00 4.64
CA MET A 6 0.09 -2.99 5.34
C MET A 6 -0.66 -4.31 5.15
N LEU A 7 -0.63 -4.88 3.94
CA LEU A 7 -1.21 -6.21 3.69
C LEU A 7 -0.50 -7.28 4.52
N ASP A 8 0.83 -7.27 4.59
CA ASP A 8 1.60 -8.22 5.39
C ASP A 8 1.27 -8.09 6.89
N SER A 9 1.09 -6.86 7.40
CA SER A 9 0.66 -6.62 8.79
C SER A 9 -0.73 -7.18 9.07
N ILE A 10 -1.67 -7.03 8.13
CA ILE A 10 -3.01 -7.61 8.23
C ILE A 10 -2.91 -9.14 8.25
N PHE A 11 -2.08 -9.73 7.39
CA PHE A 11 -1.85 -11.17 7.37
C PHE A 11 -1.40 -11.67 8.74
N GLU A 12 -0.35 -11.11 9.32
CA GLU A 12 0.16 -11.53 10.62
C GLU A 12 -0.88 -11.35 11.73
N SER A 13 -1.63 -10.25 11.71
CA SER A 13 -2.73 -10.04 12.66
C SER A 13 -3.80 -11.11 12.57
N VAL A 14 -4.24 -11.45 11.36
CA VAL A 14 -5.28 -12.45 11.14
C VAL A 14 -4.75 -13.86 11.45
N LYS A 15 -3.51 -14.15 11.11
CA LYS A 15 -2.83 -15.40 11.44
C LYS A 15 -2.73 -15.62 12.94
N ASP A 16 -2.26 -14.61 13.68
CA ASP A 16 -2.18 -14.66 15.14
C ASP A 16 -3.56 -14.83 15.78
N ARG A 17 -4.57 -14.16 15.25
CA ARG A 17 -5.97 -14.37 15.67
C ARG A 17 -6.41 -15.81 15.41
N GLY A 18 -6.10 -16.36 14.22
CA GLY A 18 -6.40 -17.74 13.86
C GLY A 18 -5.73 -18.76 14.77
N GLU A 19 -4.46 -18.57 15.08
CA GLU A 19 -3.72 -19.45 15.99
C GLU A 19 -4.33 -19.43 17.41
N ARG A 20 -4.66 -18.25 17.95
CA ARG A 20 -5.30 -18.14 19.26
C ARG A 20 -6.67 -18.79 19.28
N GLN A 21 -7.50 -18.51 18.28
CA GLN A 21 -8.84 -19.10 18.15
C GLN A 21 -8.77 -20.63 17.96
N SER A 22 -7.76 -21.11 17.26
CA SER A 22 -7.50 -22.53 17.06
C SER A 22 -7.18 -23.23 18.41
N LEU A 23 -6.29 -22.65 19.22
CA LEU A 23 -5.97 -23.16 20.54
C LEU A 23 -7.18 -23.09 21.50
N PHE A 24 -7.93 -22.01 21.42
CA PHE A 24 -9.16 -21.85 22.20
C PHE A 24 -10.20 -22.89 21.82
N PHE A 25 -10.44 -23.11 20.51
CA PHE A 25 -11.42 -24.09 20.02
C PHE A 25 -11.15 -25.48 20.56
N LEU A 26 -9.91 -25.96 20.51
CA LEU A 26 -9.57 -27.29 20.99
C LEU A 26 -9.85 -27.48 22.49
N LYS A 27 -9.60 -26.44 23.29
CA LYS A 27 -9.93 -26.43 24.72
C LYS A 27 -11.44 -26.30 24.96
N PHE A 28 -12.11 -25.49 24.17
CA PHE A 28 -13.56 -25.28 24.23
C PHE A 28 -14.33 -26.58 24.00
N VAL A 29 -13.89 -27.43 23.08
CA VAL A 29 -14.56 -28.69 22.76
C VAL A 29 -14.17 -29.81 23.73
N GLY A 30 -13.29 -29.58 24.70
CA GLY A 30 -12.94 -30.54 25.73
C GLY A 30 -11.64 -31.31 25.48
N GLY A 31 -10.81 -30.87 24.52
CA GLY A 31 -9.49 -31.43 24.25
C GLY A 31 -9.33 -32.11 22.91
N ALA A 32 -8.27 -32.90 22.78
CA ALA A 32 -7.93 -33.57 21.55
C ALA A 32 -8.93 -34.69 21.21
N PRO A 33 -9.39 -34.77 19.95
CA PRO A 33 -10.24 -35.87 19.51
C PRO A 33 -9.46 -37.17 19.33
N SER A 34 -10.20 -38.26 19.44
CA SER A 34 -9.75 -39.61 19.09
C SER A 34 -10.53 -40.14 17.88
N ILE A 35 -9.91 -41.02 17.12
CA ILE A 35 -10.55 -41.69 15.98
C ILE A 35 -10.78 -43.15 16.30
N SER A 36 -11.91 -43.68 15.88
CA SER A 36 -12.26 -45.10 15.91
C SER A 36 -12.46 -45.59 14.47
N PRO A 37 -12.04 -46.82 14.14
CA PRO A 37 -12.31 -47.42 12.83
C PRO A 37 -13.80 -47.71 12.56
N GLU A 38 -14.63 -47.64 13.59
CA GLU A 38 -16.09 -47.75 13.43
C GLU A 38 -16.59 -46.66 12.49
N LEU A 39 -17.34 -47.06 11.45
CA LEU A 39 -17.89 -46.14 10.48
C LEU A 39 -19.25 -45.62 10.93
N LEU A 40 -19.44 -44.33 10.79
CA LEU A 40 -20.69 -43.65 11.09
C LEU A 40 -21.15 -42.80 9.88
N LYS A 41 -22.42 -42.95 9.53
CA LYS A 41 -23.00 -42.16 8.45
C LYS A 41 -22.90 -40.68 8.76
N THR A 42 -22.22 -39.97 7.87
CA THR A 42 -21.95 -38.53 7.99
C THR A 42 -22.32 -37.86 6.65
N GLY A 43 -23.47 -37.20 6.61
CA GLY A 43 -24.04 -36.80 5.32
C GLY A 43 -24.42 -38.01 4.45
N ASP A 44 -23.89 -38.02 3.24
CA ASP A 44 -24.17 -39.11 2.27
C ASP A 44 -23.08 -40.22 2.27
N VAL A 45 -22.08 -40.15 3.17
CA VAL A 45 -20.94 -41.08 3.22
C VAL A 45 -20.72 -41.64 4.62
N ASP A 46 -20.13 -42.83 4.70
CA ASP A 46 -19.70 -43.43 5.96
C ASP A 46 -18.28 -43.02 6.25
N LEU A 47 -18.06 -42.33 7.36
CA LEU A 47 -16.75 -41.84 7.80
C LEU A 47 -16.34 -42.46 9.13
N PRO A 48 -15.04 -42.59 9.44
CA PRO A 48 -14.56 -42.99 10.74
C PRO A 48 -15.18 -42.16 11.87
N THR A 49 -15.49 -42.81 12.97
CA THR A 49 -16.09 -42.15 14.13
C THR A 49 -15.02 -41.36 14.87
N VAL A 50 -15.24 -40.07 15.04
CA VAL A 50 -14.37 -39.19 15.82
C VAL A 50 -15.07 -38.77 17.10
N ARG A 51 -14.39 -38.87 18.24
CA ARG A 51 -14.92 -38.53 19.55
C ARG A 51 -14.03 -37.54 20.28
N ILE A 52 -14.66 -36.71 21.09
CA ILE A 52 -14.00 -35.91 22.12
C ILE A 52 -14.65 -36.31 23.45
N GLY A 53 -13.86 -36.98 24.31
CA GLY A 53 -14.45 -37.66 25.44
C GLY A 53 -15.51 -38.68 24.99
N ASN A 54 -16.74 -38.53 25.49
CA ASN A 54 -17.86 -39.38 25.06
C ASN A 54 -18.66 -38.84 23.88
N ASP A 55 -18.39 -37.62 23.44
CA ASP A 55 -19.17 -36.95 22.44
C ASP A 55 -18.69 -37.26 21.01
N ILE A 56 -19.59 -37.78 20.17
CA ILE A 56 -19.33 -38.04 18.77
C ILE A 56 -19.35 -36.70 18.01
N GLN A 57 -18.34 -36.50 17.17
CA GLN A 57 -18.18 -35.28 16.39
C GLN A 57 -18.72 -35.39 14.96
N ASN A 58 -19.05 -36.58 14.47
CA ASN A 58 -19.60 -36.81 13.14
C ASN A 58 -20.94 -36.06 12.97
N ALA A 59 -20.97 -35.10 12.05
CA ALA A 59 -22.12 -34.21 11.80
C ALA A 59 -22.63 -33.46 13.05
N ASN A 60 -21.86 -33.44 14.13
CA ASN A 60 -22.21 -32.70 15.34
C ASN A 60 -21.94 -31.20 15.16
N LEU A 61 -22.99 -30.41 15.10
CA LEU A 61 -22.90 -28.96 14.89
C LEU A 61 -22.97 -28.15 16.18
N ARG A 62 -23.29 -28.78 17.31
CA ARG A 62 -23.58 -28.07 18.55
C ARG A 62 -22.37 -27.29 19.04
N SER A 63 -21.23 -27.94 19.15
CA SER A 63 -19.98 -27.28 19.59
C SER A 63 -19.52 -26.21 18.61
N LEU A 64 -19.66 -26.47 17.30
CA LEU A 64 -19.29 -25.53 16.25
C LEU A 64 -20.18 -24.27 16.30
N GLN A 65 -21.49 -24.46 16.48
CA GLN A 65 -22.43 -23.36 16.57
C GLN A 65 -22.17 -22.52 17.85
N SER A 66 -22.01 -23.19 19.00
CA SER A 66 -21.70 -22.50 20.25
C SER A 66 -20.38 -21.72 20.19
N PHE A 67 -19.39 -22.27 19.52
CA PHE A 67 -18.11 -21.56 19.30
C PHE A 67 -18.30 -20.34 18.40
N LYS A 68 -19.06 -20.48 17.32
CA LYS A 68 -19.39 -19.37 16.42
C LYS A 68 -20.19 -18.27 17.14
N ASP A 69 -21.16 -18.64 17.94
CA ASP A 69 -21.98 -17.70 18.71
C ASP A 69 -21.15 -16.91 19.71
N LEU A 70 -20.11 -17.55 20.28
CA LEU A 70 -19.22 -16.94 21.26
C LEU A 70 -18.14 -16.05 20.61
N THR A 71 -17.55 -16.48 19.50
CA THR A 71 -16.36 -15.86 18.91
C THR A 71 -16.61 -15.14 17.60
N GLY A 72 -17.72 -15.46 16.93
CA GLY A 72 -18.00 -15.06 15.55
C GLY A 72 -17.28 -15.90 14.50
N GLU A 73 -16.36 -16.82 14.90
CA GLU A 73 -15.53 -17.59 13.98
C GLU A 73 -16.13 -18.97 13.68
N GLU A 74 -15.99 -19.38 12.44
CA GLU A 74 -16.45 -20.71 12.03
C GLU A 74 -15.37 -21.76 12.18
N THR A 75 -15.80 -22.95 12.60
CA THR A 75 -14.92 -24.09 12.80
C THR A 75 -15.43 -25.32 12.03
N ALA A 76 -14.53 -26.28 11.81
CA ALA A 76 -14.90 -27.56 11.26
C ALA A 76 -13.94 -28.65 11.75
N PHE A 77 -14.45 -29.87 11.88
CA PHE A 77 -13.63 -31.08 11.97
C PHE A 77 -13.51 -31.73 10.60
N LEU A 78 -12.33 -32.22 10.32
CA LEU A 78 -11.97 -32.88 9.08
C LEU A 78 -11.44 -34.28 9.39
N VAL A 79 -11.70 -35.25 8.51
CA VAL A 79 -11.20 -36.61 8.62
C VAL A 79 -10.66 -37.08 7.29
N ILE A 80 -9.60 -37.88 7.33
CA ILE A 80 -9.03 -38.51 6.14
C ILE A 80 -9.65 -39.89 5.95
N LYS A 81 -10.18 -40.14 4.76
CA LYS A 81 -10.59 -41.47 4.29
C LYS A 81 -10.18 -41.66 2.84
N GLU A 82 -9.58 -42.80 2.50
CA GLU A 82 -9.20 -43.15 1.12
C GLU A 82 -8.42 -42.04 0.40
N ASN A 83 -7.43 -41.47 1.10
CA ASN A 83 -6.61 -40.34 0.61
C ASN A 83 -7.37 -39.09 0.20
N LYS A 84 -8.57 -38.89 0.76
CA LYS A 84 -9.39 -37.65 0.60
C LYS A 84 -9.70 -37.06 1.97
N VAL A 85 -9.79 -35.74 2.02
CA VAL A 85 -10.15 -35.01 3.25
C VAL A 85 -11.64 -34.69 3.20
N TYR A 86 -12.38 -35.22 4.14
CA TYR A 86 -13.84 -35.01 4.27
C TYR A 86 -14.15 -34.01 5.40
N ARG A 87 -15.19 -33.23 5.22
CA ARG A 87 -15.76 -32.42 6.28
C ARG A 87 -16.57 -33.31 7.21
N LEU A 88 -16.01 -33.63 8.37
CA LEU A 88 -16.67 -34.46 9.37
C LEU A 88 -17.85 -33.73 10.02
N SER A 89 -17.59 -32.50 10.43
CA SER A 89 -18.63 -31.57 10.90
C SER A 89 -18.28 -30.15 10.48
N THR A 90 -19.24 -29.43 9.94
CA THR A 90 -19.06 -28.07 9.45
C THR A 90 -20.40 -27.33 9.38
N LEU A 91 -20.37 -26.02 9.65
CA LEU A 91 -21.51 -25.14 9.47
C LEU A 91 -21.69 -24.70 7.99
N LEU A 92 -20.75 -25.06 7.12
CA LEU A 92 -20.85 -24.71 5.69
C LEU A 92 -22.06 -25.37 5.03
N LYS A 93 -22.68 -24.59 4.17
CA LYS A 93 -23.75 -25.04 3.28
C LYS A 93 -23.34 -24.81 1.83
N ASP A 94 -23.87 -25.57 0.91
CA ASP A 94 -23.73 -25.33 -0.51
C ASP A 94 -24.66 -24.19 -1.00
N LYS A 95 -24.71 -23.97 -2.30
CA LYS A 95 -25.54 -22.91 -2.93
C LYS A 95 -27.04 -23.13 -2.73
N ASP A 96 -27.42 -24.38 -2.54
CA ASP A 96 -28.83 -24.80 -2.34
C ASP A 96 -29.22 -24.89 -0.85
N GLY A 97 -28.28 -24.51 0.04
CA GLY A 97 -28.51 -24.54 1.49
C GLY A 97 -28.33 -25.92 2.14
N LYS A 98 -27.89 -26.94 1.38
CA LYS A 98 -27.61 -28.28 1.91
C LYS A 98 -26.33 -28.29 2.72
N SER A 99 -26.31 -29.02 3.84
CA SER A 99 -25.12 -29.20 4.67
C SER A 99 -23.98 -29.84 3.87
N MET A 100 -22.76 -29.37 4.10
CA MET A 100 -21.56 -29.92 3.51
C MET A 100 -20.89 -31.00 4.40
N ASN A 101 -21.55 -31.51 5.43
CA ASN A 101 -21.06 -32.65 6.20
C ASN A 101 -20.95 -33.89 5.33
N GLY A 102 -19.83 -34.59 5.41
CA GLY A 102 -19.53 -35.74 4.56
C GLY A 102 -19.06 -35.39 3.14
N VAL A 103 -19.02 -34.12 2.78
CA VAL A 103 -18.55 -33.71 1.45
C VAL A 103 -17.02 -33.54 1.48
N PRO A 104 -16.30 -34.16 0.51
CA PRO A 104 -14.84 -34.00 0.46
C PRO A 104 -14.42 -32.57 0.10
N ILE A 105 -13.25 -32.18 0.58
CA ILE A 105 -12.55 -30.96 0.13
C ILE A 105 -11.88 -31.28 -1.19
N GLY A 106 -11.87 -30.34 -2.14
CA GLY A 106 -11.24 -30.55 -3.44
C GLY A 106 -9.76 -30.92 -3.33
N GLU A 107 -9.27 -31.79 -4.20
CA GLU A 107 -7.89 -32.28 -4.16
C GLU A 107 -6.85 -31.17 -4.36
N ASN A 108 -7.18 -30.13 -5.15
CA ASN A 108 -6.35 -28.96 -5.37
C ASN A 108 -6.42 -27.90 -4.29
N ASP A 109 -7.31 -28.06 -3.32
CA ASP A 109 -7.46 -27.12 -2.21
C ASP A 109 -6.20 -27.16 -1.32
N PRO A 110 -5.63 -26.00 -0.96
CA PRO A 110 -4.42 -25.95 -0.15
C PRO A 110 -4.59 -26.60 1.22
N VAL A 111 -5.79 -26.55 1.79
CA VAL A 111 -6.11 -27.24 3.06
C VAL A 111 -6.04 -28.76 2.88
N SER A 112 -6.64 -29.27 1.80
CA SER A 112 -6.61 -30.72 1.52
C SER A 112 -5.17 -31.23 1.36
N LYS A 113 -4.35 -30.53 0.57
CA LYS A 113 -2.94 -30.86 0.36
C LYS A 113 -2.14 -30.87 1.67
N ALA A 114 -2.31 -29.86 2.49
CA ALA A 114 -1.61 -29.77 3.76
C ALA A 114 -2.02 -30.87 4.74
N VAL A 115 -3.31 -31.13 4.89
CA VAL A 115 -3.83 -32.17 5.80
C VAL A 115 -3.36 -33.55 5.37
N LEU A 116 -3.40 -33.88 4.08
CA LEU A 116 -2.87 -35.15 3.56
C LEU A 116 -1.36 -35.30 3.75
N ALA A 117 -0.61 -34.20 3.66
CA ALA A 117 0.83 -34.18 3.95
C ALA A 117 1.14 -34.21 5.45
N GLY A 118 0.15 -34.19 6.33
CA GLY A 118 0.34 -34.13 7.78
C GLY A 118 0.93 -32.81 8.28
N GLN A 119 0.69 -31.74 7.55
CA GLN A 119 1.19 -30.39 7.87
C GLN A 119 0.05 -29.47 8.27
N ASP A 120 0.28 -28.65 9.28
CA ASP A 120 -0.62 -27.56 9.62
C ASP A 120 -0.70 -26.56 8.47
N TYR A 121 -1.84 -25.87 8.37
CA TYR A 121 -2.05 -24.84 7.35
C TYR A 121 -2.51 -23.54 8.01
N ALA A 122 -1.95 -22.42 7.56
CA ALA A 122 -2.42 -21.10 7.91
C ALA A 122 -2.37 -20.22 6.65
N GLY A 123 -3.52 -19.83 6.13
CA GLY A 123 -3.57 -19.06 4.90
C GLY A 123 -4.95 -18.86 4.33
N LEU A 124 -4.99 -18.27 3.14
CA LEU A 124 -6.21 -17.97 2.42
C LEU A 124 -6.94 -19.25 2.00
N ALA A 125 -8.24 -19.29 2.26
CA ALA A 125 -9.15 -20.31 1.78
C ALA A 125 -10.45 -19.69 1.31
N ILE A 126 -10.83 -19.93 0.06
CA ILE A 126 -12.08 -19.44 -0.49
C ILE A 126 -13.18 -20.47 -0.21
N ARG A 127 -14.24 -20.04 0.45
CA ARG A 127 -15.37 -20.92 0.82
C ARG A 127 -16.69 -20.22 0.48
N GLY A 128 -17.50 -20.87 -0.35
CA GLY A 128 -18.76 -20.28 -0.82
C GLY A 128 -18.58 -18.95 -1.56
N GLY A 129 -17.45 -18.77 -2.27
CA GLY A 129 -17.11 -17.53 -2.96
C GLY A 129 -16.52 -16.43 -2.06
N LYS A 130 -16.42 -16.66 -0.74
CA LYS A 130 -15.90 -15.68 0.22
C LYS A 130 -14.46 -15.94 0.60
N TYR A 131 -13.72 -14.86 0.81
CA TYR A 131 -12.36 -14.91 1.33
C TYR A 131 -12.36 -15.20 2.82
N ASN A 132 -11.66 -16.24 3.21
CA ASN A 132 -11.46 -16.62 4.61
C ASN A 132 -9.97 -16.87 4.85
N PHE A 133 -9.51 -16.59 6.04
CA PHE A 133 -8.25 -17.09 6.55
C PHE A 133 -8.53 -18.36 7.33
N SER A 134 -7.92 -19.49 6.94
CA SER A 134 -8.09 -20.77 7.61
C SER A 134 -6.82 -21.14 8.37
N THR A 135 -6.96 -21.38 9.66
CA THR A 135 -5.94 -22.05 10.49
C THR A 135 -6.38 -23.47 10.69
N VAL A 136 -5.56 -24.43 10.23
CA VAL A 136 -5.85 -25.86 10.27
C VAL A 136 -4.75 -26.56 11.06
N LYS A 137 -5.16 -27.36 12.03
CA LYS A 137 -4.27 -28.16 12.88
C LYS A 137 -4.54 -29.64 12.63
N VAL A 138 -3.49 -30.37 12.27
CA VAL A 138 -3.58 -31.78 11.88
C VAL A 138 -3.46 -32.69 13.09
N PHE A 139 -4.34 -33.67 13.15
CA PHE A 139 -4.25 -34.77 14.10
C PHE A 139 -3.46 -35.92 13.52
N LYS A 140 -2.53 -36.45 14.31
CA LYS A 140 -1.70 -37.61 13.94
C LYS A 140 -1.94 -38.77 14.90
N GLY A 141 -1.89 -39.97 14.36
CA GLY A 141 -1.93 -41.19 15.15
C GLY A 141 -0.60 -41.47 15.86
N ALA A 142 -0.57 -42.53 16.65
CA ALA A 142 0.66 -42.98 17.31
C ALA A 142 1.76 -43.39 16.30
N ASP A 143 1.39 -43.74 15.07
CA ASP A 143 2.28 -44.06 13.95
C ASP A 143 2.79 -42.79 13.22
N GLY A 144 2.43 -41.59 13.68
CA GLY A 144 2.78 -40.31 13.08
C GLY A 144 1.98 -39.96 11.82
N LYS A 145 1.09 -40.82 11.34
CA LYS A 145 0.28 -40.57 10.16
C LYS A 145 -0.88 -39.64 10.46
N PRO A 146 -1.19 -38.69 9.55
CA PRO A 146 -2.36 -37.85 9.70
C PRO A 146 -3.64 -38.67 9.51
N TRP A 147 -4.63 -38.44 10.40
CA TRP A 147 -5.94 -39.05 10.29
C TRP A 147 -7.08 -38.02 10.18
N GLY A 148 -6.83 -36.78 10.52
CA GLY A 148 -7.82 -35.72 10.48
C GLY A 148 -7.23 -34.38 10.85
N ALA A 149 -8.09 -33.40 10.97
CA ALA A 149 -7.71 -32.05 11.36
C ALA A 149 -8.92 -31.30 11.93
N TYR A 150 -8.68 -30.19 12.54
CA TYR A 150 -9.70 -29.16 12.75
C TYR A 150 -9.27 -27.85 12.10
N SER A 151 -10.23 -27.04 11.74
CA SER A 151 -9.98 -25.75 11.16
C SER A 151 -10.76 -24.66 11.88
N VAL A 152 -10.13 -23.51 12.05
CA VAL A 152 -10.79 -22.27 12.41
C VAL A 152 -10.70 -21.32 11.23
N ARG A 153 -11.82 -20.72 10.86
CA ARG A 153 -11.93 -19.81 9.73
C ARG A 153 -12.31 -18.43 10.21
N ILE A 154 -11.51 -17.46 9.82
CA ILE A 154 -11.75 -16.05 10.04
C ILE A 154 -12.22 -15.46 8.73
N ALA A 155 -13.43 -14.92 8.70
CA ALA A 155 -13.94 -14.21 7.55
C ALA A 155 -13.16 -12.91 7.34
N LEU A 156 -12.73 -12.63 6.11
CA LEU A 156 -11.92 -11.45 5.78
C LEU A 156 -12.76 -10.25 5.34
N ASP A 157 -14.09 -10.35 5.35
CA ASP A 157 -14.98 -9.27 4.91
C ASP A 157 -14.70 -7.94 5.64
N GLY A 158 -14.43 -8.01 6.95
CA GLY A 158 -14.11 -6.83 7.77
C GLY A 158 -12.78 -6.18 7.40
N GLU A 159 -11.76 -6.98 7.20
CA GLU A 159 -10.42 -6.56 6.80
C GLU A 159 -10.43 -5.98 5.39
N LEU A 160 -11.12 -6.62 4.45
CA LEU A 160 -11.29 -6.13 3.08
C LEU A 160 -12.09 -4.82 3.05
N LYS A 161 -13.13 -4.70 3.88
CA LYS A 161 -13.87 -3.43 4.01
C LYS A 161 -12.97 -2.30 4.49
N ARG A 162 -12.16 -2.54 5.51
CA ARG A 162 -11.19 -1.53 6.02
C ARG A 162 -10.17 -1.15 4.95
N LEU A 163 -9.63 -2.13 4.23
CA LEU A 163 -8.70 -1.89 3.11
C LEU A 163 -9.37 -1.03 2.03
N ARG A 164 -10.62 -1.31 1.69
CA ARG A 164 -11.40 -0.53 0.73
C ARG A 164 -11.58 0.92 1.18
N GLU A 165 -11.90 1.13 2.44
CA GLU A 165 -12.08 2.46 3.02
C GLU A 165 -10.75 3.25 3.08
N GLN A 166 -9.65 2.58 3.33
CA GLN A 166 -8.32 3.20 3.38
C GLN A 166 -7.76 3.46 1.99
N PHE A 167 -7.78 2.48 1.11
CA PHE A 167 -7.19 2.58 -0.23
C PHE A 167 -8.08 3.33 -1.21
N GLY A 168 -9.40 3.28 -1.04
CA GLY A 168 -10.34 4.04 -1.86
C GLY A 168 -10.22 5.56 -1.72
N LYS A 169 -9.60 6.04 -0.63
CA LYS A 169 -9.28 7.46 -0.43
C LYS A 169 -7.96 7.89 -1.05
N LEU A 170 -7.14 6.93 -1.47
CA LEU A 170 -5.84 7.22 -2.05
C LEU A 170 -5.99 7.46 -3.54
N VAL A 171 -5.64 8.68 -3.96
CA VAL A 171 -5.62 9.07 -5.36
C VAL A 171 -4.18 9.25 -5.80
N ALA A 172 -3.79 8.61 -6.88
CA ALA A 172 -2.51 8.82 -7.53
C ALA A 172 -2.71 9.81 -8.68
N GLY A 173 -1.96 10.91 -8.69
CA GLY A 173 -2.22 12.01 -9.61
C GLY A 173 -3.60 12.64 -9.36
N LYS A 174 -4.37 12.84 -10.42
CA LYS A 174 -5.73 13.41 -10.35
C LYS A 174 -6.84 12.36 -10.46
N SER A 175 -6.60 11.31 -11.27
CA SER A 175 -7.61 10.31 -11.62
C SER A 175 -7.19 8.87 -11.27
N GLY A 176 -5.98 8.68 -10.77
CA GLY A 176 -5.46 7.36 -10.44
C GLY A 176 -6.08 6.77 -9.17
N TYR A 177 -6.04 5.47 -9.06
CA TYR A 177 -6.62 4.72 -7.96
C TYR A 177 -5.73 3.55 -7.55
N VAL A 178 -6.03 2.98 -6.39
CA VAL A 178 -5.38 1.77 -5.87
C VAL A 178 -6.25 0.56 -6.17
N TYR A 179 -5.64 -0.53 -6.57
CA TYR A 179 -6.29 -1.82 -6.73
C TYR A 179 -5.39 -2.95 -6.25
N ILE A 180 -6.00 -4.09 -5.91
CA ILE A 180 -5.29 -5.30 -5.47
C ILE A 180 -5.69 -6.44 -6.39
N VAL A 181 -4.70 -7.15 -6.89
CA VAL A 181 -4.87 -8.35 -7.71
C VAL A 181 -4.18 -9.52 -7.01
N ARG A 182 -4.85 -10.65 -6.90
CA ARG A 182 -4.25 -11.92 -6.50
C ARG A 182 -3.98 -12.79 -7.73
N PRO A 183 -2.87 -13.51 -7.80
CA PRO A 183 -2.67 -14.49 -8.85
C PRO A 183 -3.65 -15.65 -8.67
N THR A 184 -4.12 -16.17 -9.78
CA THR A 184 -4.93 -17.39 -9.84
C THR A 184 -4.23 -18.42 -10.75
N ASP A 185 -4.98 -19.06 -11.63
CA ASP A 185 -4.42 -19.93 -12.64
C ASP A 185 -3.97 -19.14 -13.89
N GLU A 186 -3.26 -19.81 -14.80
CA GLU A 186 -2.77 -19.17 -16.03
C GLU A 186 -3.90 -18.67 -16.95
N LYS A 187 -5.10 -19.25 -16.85
CA LYS A 187 -6.24 -18.90 -17.72
C LYS A 187 -6.91 -17.61 -17.32
N THR A 188 -7.01 -17.36 -16.02
CA THR A 188 -7.69 -16.18 -15.47
C THR A 188 -6.73 -15.01 -15.25
N ILE A 189 -5.41 -15.23 -15.39
CA ILE A 189 -4.33 -14.25 -15.13
C ILE A 189 -4.26 -13.89 -13.64
N GLY A 190 -5.40 -13.59 -13.03
CA GLY A 190 -5.59 -13.15 -11.67
C GLY A 190 -7.03 -12.70 -11.44
N GLU A 191 -7.31 -12.31 -10.21
CA GLU A 191 -8.63 -11.83 -9.78
C GLU A 191 -8.45 -10.53 -9.00
N PHE A 192 -9.31 -9.55 -9.23
CA PHE A 192 -9.34 -8.32 -8.46
C PHE A 192 -9.90 -8.59 -7.06
N VAL A 193 -9.05 -8.49 -6.06
CA VAL A 193 -9.46 -8.55 -4.65
C VAL A 193 -10.08 -7.23 -4.21
N LEU A 194 -9.56 -6.12 -4.76
CA LEU A 194 -10.05 -4.77 -4.54
C LEU A 194 -9.88 -3.96 -5.82
N HIS A 195 -10.96 -3.40 -6.32
CA HIS A 195 -10.96 -2.52 -7.49
C HIS A 195 -12.21 -1.64 -7.49
N PRO A 196 -12.15 -0.35 -7.87
CA PRO A 196 -13.32 0.53 -7.87
C PRO A 196 -14.51 0.06 -8.72
N LYS A 197 -14.27 -0.76 -9.76
CA LYS A 197 -15.30 -1.23 -10.71
C LYS A 197 -15.38 -2.75 -10.88
N PHE A 198 -14.30 -3.50 -10.58
CA PHE A 198 -14.16 -4.92 -10.96
C PHE A 198 -13.82 -5.82 -9.77
N GLU A 199 -14.25 -5.44 -8.58
CA GLU A 199 -13.98 -6.21 -7.37
C GLU A 199 -14.55 -7.64 -7.46
N GLU A 200 -13.77 -8.60 -6.99
CA GLU A 200 -14.09 -10.05 -7.02
C GLU A 200 -14.30 -10.62 -8.43
N LYS A 201 -13.80 -9.95 -9.46
CA LYS A 201 -13.89 -10.43 -10.85
C LYS A 201 -12.54 -10.91 -11.35
N PRO A 202 -12.52 -12.01 -12.15
CA PRO A 202 -11.33 -12.39 -12.88
C PRO A 202 -10.86 -11.25 -13.81
N VAL A 203 -9.55 -11.03 -13.86
CA VAL A 203 -8.96 -10.00 -14.73
C VAL A 203 -9.32 -10.26 -16.20
N ALA A 204 -9.32 -11.54 -16.61
CA ALA A 204 -9.64 -11.94 -17.98
C ALA A 204 -11.07 -11.57 -18.40
N GLU A 205 -12.03 -11.63 -17.47
CA GLU A 205 -13.46 -11.36 -17.71
C GLU A 205 -13.83 -9.88 -17.50
N SER A 206 -12.89 -9.08 -17.00
CA SER A 206 -13.14 -7.67 -16.75
C SER A 206 -13.10 -6.87 -18.05
N ASP A 207 -13.97 -5.88 -18.16
CA ASP A 207 -14.05 -4.96 -19.30
C ASP A 207 -12.94 -3.89 -19.19
N ILE A 208 -11.70 -4.34 -19.40
CA ILE A 208 -10.50 -3.50 -19.48
C ILE A 208 -9.73 -3.83 -20.75
N PRO A 209 -8.99 -2.86 -21.33
CA PRO A 209 -8.20 -3.08 -22.53
C PRO A 209 -7.19 -4.21 -22.41
N ASP A 210 -6.92 -4.94 -23.49
CA ASP A 210 -5.99 -6.08 -23.48
C ASP A 210 -4.57 -5.68 -23.07
N ILE A 211 -4.15 -4.45 -23.41
CA ILE A 211 -2.87 -3.91 -22.95
C ILE A 211 -2.80 -3.82 -21.41
N ALA A 212 -3.90 -3.46 -20.75
CA ALA A 212 -3.97 -3.43 -19.30
C ALA A 212 -3.95 -4.85 -18.72
N LYS A 213 -4.65 -5.82 -19.32
CA LYS A 213 -4.58 -7.25 -18.92
C LYS A 213 -3.16 -7.78 -19.04
N LYS A 214 -2.45 -7.47 -20.13
CA LYS A 214 -1.04 -7.84 -20.34
C LYS A 214 -0.16 -7.27 -19.24
N ASN A 215 -0.30 -5.97 -18.92
CA ASN A 215 0.47 -5.32 -17.86
C ASN A 215 0.19 -5.90 -16.47
N ILE A 216 -1.07 -6.23 -16.17
CA ILE A 216 -1.39 -6.92 -14.91
C ILE A 216 -0.68 -8.26 -14.83
N ARG A 217 -0.62 -9.04 -15.90
CA ARG A 217 0.15 -10.28 -15.95
C ARG A 217 1.64 -10.04 -15.68
N GLU A 218 2.24 -9.05 -16.33
CA GLU A 218 3.63 -8.66 -16.12
C GLU A 218 3.90 -8.22 -14.67
N MET A 219 3.01 -7.45 -14.08
CA MET A 219 3.08 -7.05 -12.68
C MET A 219 3.05 -8.24 -11.71
N LEU A 220 2.17 -9.21 -11.94
CA LEU A 220 2.06 -10.42 -11.12
C LEU A 220 3.32 -11.28 -11.22
N LEU A 221 3.95 -11.36 -12.40
CA LEU A 221 5.20 -12.10 -12.60
C LEU A 221 6.40 -11.37 -11.99
N ALA A 222 6.50 -10.06 -12.20
CA ALA A 222 7.61 -9.25 -11.70
C ALA A 222 7.51 -8.96 -10.20
N LYS A 223 6.30 -9.08 -9.62
CA LYS A 223 5.97 -8.84 -8.20
C LYS A 223 6.14 -7.39 -7.74
N ASN A 224 7.18 -6.69 -8.19
CA ASN A 224 7.46 -5.31 -7.80
C ASN A 224 8.01 -4.55 -9.02
N GLY A 225 7.62 -3.29 -9.16
CA GLY A 225 8.17 -2.45 -10.22
C GLY A 225 7.30 -1.26 -10.59
N ALA A 226 7.80 -0.53 -11.57
CA ALA A 226 7.08 0.51 -12.29
C ALA A 226 6.81 0.01 -13.72
N PHE A 227 5.58 0.19 -14.18
CA PHE A 227 5.10 -0.31 -15.47
C PHE A 227 4.55 0.87 -16.27
N HIS A 228 5.05 1.02 -17.49
CA HIS A 228 4.62 2.06 -18.42
C HIS A 228 3.93 1.43 -19.62
N TYR A 229 2.78 1.94 -20.00
CA TYR A 229 2.09 1.51 -21.19
C TYR A 229 1.13 2.59 -21.71
N ALA A 230 1.05 2.69 -23.04
CA ALA A 230 0.07 3.52 -23.68
C ALA A 230 -1.31 2.88 -23.60
N MET A 231 -2.32 3.66 -23.28
CA MET A 231 -3.70 3.23 -23.18
C MET A 231 -4.64 4.36 -23.61
N VAL A 232 -5.74 4.01 -24.24
CA VAL A 232 -6.79 4.98 -24.60
C VAL A 232 -7.61 5.29 -23.34
N ASP A 233 -7.78 6.56 -23.01
CA ASP A 233 -8.59 7.04 -21.91
C ASP A 233 -10.10 7.01 -22.23
N SER A 234 -10.94 7.43 -21.29
CA SER A 234 -12.40 7.52 -21.49
C SER A 234 -12.84 8.47 -22.59
N ASP A 235 -11.99 9.40 -22.97
CA ASP A 235 -12.25 10.42 -23.98
C ASP A 235 -11.74 10.00 -25.37
N GLY A 236 -11.20 8.77 -25.49
CA GLY A 236 -10.66 8.23 -26.74
C GLY A 236 -9.26 8.71 -27.07
N ARG A 237 -8.53 9.35 -26.14
CA ARG A 237 -7.16 9.82 -26.35
C ARG A 237 -6.17 8.77 -25.91
N GLU A 238 -5.14 8.56 -26.71
CA GLU A 238 -4.00 7.74 -26.32
C GLU A 238 -3.13 8.52 -25.32
N ARG A 239 -2.92 7.95 -24.14
CA ARG A 239 -2.11 8.55 -23.07
C ARG A 239 -1.24 7.48 -22.42
N ASP A 240 -0.07 7.89 -21.95
CA ASP A 240 0.82 7.01 -21.20
C ASP A 240 0.37 6.86 -19.76
N LYS A 241 0.24 5.63 -19.32
CA LYS A 241 -0.09 5.27 -17.93
C LYS A 241 1.14 4.75 -17.22
N LEU A 242 1.38 5.31 -16.04
CA LEU A 242 2.43 4.85 -15.12
C LEU A 242 1.77 4.15 -13.94
N VAL A 243 2.15 2.89 -13.71
CA VAL A 243 1.64 2.06 -12.61
C VAL A 243 2.80 1.56 -11.78
N TYR A 244 2.70 1.73 -10.47
CA TYR A 244 3.61 1.16 -9.50
C TYR A 244 2.95 -0.03 -8.82
N ALA A 245 3.65 -1.16 -8.79
CA ALA A 245 3.16 -2.37 -8.15
C ALA A 245 4.12 -2.87 -7.08
N ALA A 246 3.54 -3.45 -6.02
CA ALA A 246 4.28 -4.13 -4.98
C ALA A 246 3.46 -5.32 -4.47
N THR A 247 4.11 -6.47 -4.30
CA THR A 247 3.47 -7.70 -3.85
C THR A 247 3.70 -7.92 -2.37
N SER A 248 2.62 -8.18 -1.64
CA SER A 248 2.66 -8.70 -0.28
C SER A 248 3.22 -10.13 -0.32
N ALA A 249 4.29 -10.38 0.43
CA ALA A 249 4.92 -11.69 0.47
C ALA A 249 4.02 -12.73 1.17
N ALA A 250 3.26 -12.29 2.17
CA ALA A 250 2.41 -13.14 2.97
C ALA A 250 1.13 -13.59 2.24
N TRP A 251 0.46 -12.66 1.58
CA TRP A 251 -0.77 -12.96 0.83
C TRP A 251 -0.49 -13.42 -0.61
N ASN A 252 0.68 -13.13 -1.16
CA ASN A 252 0.97 -13.20 -2.58
C ASN A 252 -0.01 -12.34 -3.41
N TRP A 253 -0.49 -11.24 -2.84
CA TRP A 253 -1.35 -10.26 -3.50
C TRP A 253 -0.51 -9.07 -3.95
N THR A 254 -0.75 -8.60 -5.16
CA THR A 254 -0.09 -7.42 -5.72
C THR A 254 -0.99 -6.21 -5.57
N VAL A 255 -0.54 -5.23 -4.79
CA VAL A 255 -1.16 -3.92 -4.73
C VAL A 255 -0.53 -3.02 -5.78
N ALA A 256 -1.36 -2.40 -6.58
CA ALA A 256 -0.95 -1.51 -7.66
C ALA A 256 -1.68 -0.17 -7.55
N THR A 257 -0.97 0.88 -7.92
CA THR A 257 -1.51 2.23 -8.02
C THR A 257 -0.89 2.93 -9.21
N GLY A 258 -1.65 3.71 -9.91
CA GLY A 258 -1.11 4.43 -11.06
C GLY A 258 -2.08 5.46 -11.61
N SER A 259 -1.54 6.38 -12.38
CA SER A 259 -2.29 7.40 -13.08
C SER A 259 -1.66 7.67 -14.44
N TRP A 260 -2.20 8.65 -15.15
CA TRP A 260 -1.63 9.12 -16.40
C TRP A 260 -0.33 9.87 -16.16
N SER A 261 0.69 9.62 -16.98
CA SER A 261 2.02 10.21 -16.82
C SER A 261 1.99 11.74 -16.90
N ASP A 262 1.11 12.28 -17.72
CA ASP A 262 0.92 13.72 -17.90
C ASP A 262 0.32 14.39 -16.66
N GLU A 263 -0.47 13.70 -15.84
CA GLU A 263 -0.98 14.25 -14.57
C GLU A 263 0.13 14.55 -13.56
N TYR A 264 1.19 13.73 -13.56
CA TYR A 264 2.35 13.99 -12.72
C TYR A 264 3.22 15.13 -13.25
N LEU A 265 3.18 15.37 -14.57
CA LEU A 265 3.98 16.40 -15.22
C LEU A 265 3.28 17.77 -15.32
N GLU A 266 1.95 17.80 -15.17
CA GLU A 266 1.15 19.02 -15.37
C GLU A 266 1.56 20.17 -14.44
N GLU A 267 1.80 19.89 -13.16
CA GLU A 267 2.31 20.90 -12.22
C GLU A 267 3.71 21.39 -12.59
N SER A 268 4.57 20.49 -13.05
CA SER A 268 5.91 20.84 -13.54
C SER A 268 5.84 21.76 -14.78
N HIS A 269 4.95 21.48 -15.72
CA HIS A 269 4.74 22.32 -16.90
C HIS A 269 4.20 23.70 -16.55
N ARG A 270 3.27 23.76 -15.59
CA ARG A 270 2.70 25.02 -15.10
C ARG A 270 3.77 25.88 -14.40
N LEU A 271 4.52 25.29 -13.50
CA LEU A 271 5.64 25.97 -12.82
C LEU A 271 6.69 26.44 -13.82
N ARG A 272 7.09 25.62 -14.76
CA ARG A 272 8.04 25.99 -15.84
C ARG A 272 7.54 27.21 -16.62
N ASN A 273 6.28 27.21 -17.04
CA ASN A 273 5.71 28.33 -17.81
C ASN A 273 5.63 29.63 -16.97
N ILE A 274 5.32 29.55 -15.69
CA ILE A 274 5.35 30.70 -14.78
C ILE A 274 6.78 31.23 -14.66
N VAL A 275 7.77 30.36 -14.44
CA VAL A 275 9.19 30.76 -14.35
C VAL A 275 9.67 31.43 -15.64
N ILE A 276 9.33 30.88 -16.79
CA ILE A 276 9.66 31.47 -18.10
C ILE A 276 9.02 32.86 -18.24
N LEU A 277 7.72 33.01 -17.90
CA LEU A 277 6.99 34.28 -18.00
C LEU A 277 7.57 35.35 -17.07
N VAL A 278 7.85 34.99 -15.82
CA VAL A 278 8.45 35.90 -14.83
C VAL A 278 9.87 36.33 -15.25
N SER A 279 10.66 35.39 -15.77
CA SER A 279 12.02 35.68 -16.24
C SER A 279 11.99 36.61 -17.48
N ALA A 280 11.06 36.36 -18.40
CA ALA A 280 10.89 37.23 -19.59
C ALA A 280 10.41 38.65 -19.20
N ALA A 281 9.45 38.75 -18.27
CA ALA A 281 8.97 40.04 -17.75
C ALA A 281 10.10 40.82 -17.04
N ALA A 282 10.88 40.17 -16.20
CA ALA A 282 12.04 40.76 -15.53
C ALA A 282 13.09 41.26 -16.53
N ALA A 283 13.37 40.47 -17.57
CA ALA A 283 14.31 40.89 -18.63
C ALA A 283 13.80 42.11 -19.42
N ILE A 284 12.51 42.17 -19.75
CA ILE A 284 11.89 43.28 -20.43
C ILE A 284 11.91 44.58 -19.56
N ILE A 285 11.56 44.46 -18.29
CA ILE A 285 11.60 45.58 -17.33
C ILE A 285 13.02 46.13 -17.20
N LEU A 286 14.02 45.21 -17.05
CA LEU A 286 15.43 45.59 -16.98
C LEU A 286 15.89 46.30 -18.25
N ALA A 287 15.54 45.75 -19.42
CA ALA A 287 15.88 46.34 -20.70
C ALA A 287 15.26 47.74 -20.92
N LEU A 288 13.98 47.92 -20.49
CA LEU A 288 13.29 49.20 -20.55
C LEU A 288 13.91 50.24 -19.62
N LEU A 289 14.25 49.85 -18.41
CA LEU A 289 14.91 50.70 -17.42
C LEU A 289 16.30 51.15 -17.91
N ILE A 290 17.06 50.20 -18.50
CA ILE A 290 18.36 50.53 -19.12
C ILE A 290 18.15 51.48 -20.27
N PHE A 291 17.17 51.25 -21.17
CA PHE A 291 16.89 52.10 -22.34
C PHE A 291 16.54 53.55 -21.93
N VAL A 292 15.66 53.71 -20.91
CA VAL A 292 15.25 55.02 -20.42
C VAL A 292 16.43 55.75 -19.77
N LEU A 293 17.25 55.11 -18.97
CA LEU A 293 18.43 55.66 -18.31
C LEU A 293 19.44 56.15 -19.36
N VAL A 294 19.74 55.32 -20.37
CA VAL A 294 20.71 55.64 -21.42
C VAL A 294 20.21 56.81 -22.25
N ARG A 295 18.92 56.81 -22.72
CA ARG A 295 18.31 57.85 -23.52
C ARG A 295 18.25 59.23 -22.76
N SER A 296 17.92 59.22 -21.47
CA SER A 296 17.82 60.43 -20.69
C SER A 296 19.17 61.15 -20.44
N ARG A 297 20.25 60.34 -20.39
CA ARG A 297 21.60 60.88 -20.12
C ARG A 297 22.35 61.24 -21.41
N LEU A 298 22.03 60.59 -22.54
CA LEU A 298 22.70 60.85 -23.83
C LEU A 298 22.19 62.08 -24.59
N SER A 299 20.97 62.60 -24.27
CA SER A 299 20.38 63.72 -24.96
C SER A 299 21.12 65.05 -24.79
N GLY A 300 21.92 65.19 -23.73
CA GLY A 300 22.69 66.42 -23.42
C GLY A 300 24.20 66.42 -23.83
N LEU A 301 24.69 65.23 -24.32
CA LEU A 301 26.15 64.99 -24.39
C LEU A 301 26.77 65.04 -25.78
N ARG A 302 26.13 65.65 -26.78
CA ARG A 302 26.62 65.67 -28.17
C ARG A 302 28.05 66.20 -28.36
N HIS A 303 28.59 66.96 -27.39
CA HIS A 303 29.92 67.60 -27.48
C HIS A 303 31.03 66.77 -26.73
N LEU A 304 30.65 65.80 -25.94
CA LEU A 304 31.62 64.96 -25.24
C LEU A 304 31.91 63.58 -25.94
N VAL A 305 31.36 63.46 -27.17
CA VAL A 305 31.31 62.17 -27.90
C VAL A 305 32.70 61.55 -28.16
N ALA A 306 33.72 62.35 -28.32
CA ALA A 306 35.03 61.81 -28.65
C ALA A 306 35.70 61.08 -27.44
N GLU A 307 35.56 61.58 -26.22
CA GLU A 307 36.16 60.94 -25.04
C GLU A 307 35.19 59.90 -24.43
N VAL A 308 33.89 60.15 -24.51
CA VAL A 308 32.86 59.23 -24.15
C VAL A 308 32.80 57.99 -25.07
N SER A 309 33.22 58.12 -26.32
CA SER A 309 33.28 57.02 -27.25
C SER A 309 34.21 55.86 -26.78
N ARG A 310 35.24 56.21 -26.01
CA ARG A 310 36.11 55.15 -25.38
C ARG A 310 35.41 54.45 -24.24
N ILE A 311 34.59 55.15 -23.47
CA ILE A 311 33.82 54.56 -22.36
C ILE A 311 32.63 53.77 -22.92
N SER A 312 31.95 54.28 -23.99
CA SER A 312 30.88 53.53 -24.65
C SER A 312 31.34 52.25 -25.33
N ALA A 313 32.64 52.10 -25.58
CA ALA A 313 33.20 50.83 -26.07
C ALA A 313 33.45 49.79 -24.94
N GLY A 314 33.05 50.10 -23.74
CA GLY A 314 33.13 49.14 -22.61
C GLY A 314 34.37 49.23 -21.75
N ASP A 315 35.28 50.18 -22.00
CA ASP A 315 36.44 50.41 -21.13
C ASP A 315 36.08 51.29 -19.92
N LEU A 316 35.49 50.68 -18.91
CA LEU A 316 35.13 51.35 -17.64
C LEU A 316 36.33 51.85 -16.85
N ARG A 317 37.58 51.66 -17.31
CA ARG A 317 38.79 52.19 -16.70
C ARG A 317 39.09 53.62 -17.19
N ALA A 318 38.49 54.02 -18.29
CA ALA A 318 38.65 55.40 -18.79
C ALA A 318 38.02 56.36 -17.79
N THR A 319 38.75 57.40 -17.47
CA THR A 319 38.34 58.51 -16.60
C THR A 319 38.48 59.81 -17.35
N VAL A 320 37.48 60.65 -17.18
CA VAL A 320 37.54 62.00 -17.71
C VAL A 320 38.49 62.81 -16.84
N ASN A 321 39.66 63.18 -17.34
CA ASN A 321 40.79 63.70 -16.56
C ASN A 321 40.51 65.09 -15.94
N ASP A 322 39.58 65.87 -16.46
CA ASP A 322 39.26 67.21 -15.96
C ASP A 322 37.92 67.30 -15.18
N ALA A 323 37.54 66.21 -14.54
CA ALA A 323 36.30 66.13 -13.76
C ALA A 323 36.46 66.82 -12.37
N ASP A 324 35.99 68.07 -12.25
CA ASP A 324 35.96 68.82 -11.00
C ASP A 324 34.49 69.09 -10.58
N PRO A 325 34.02 68.53 -9.44
CA PRO A 325 32.67 68.71 -8.97
C PRO A 325 32.36 70.14 -8.51
N ARG A 326 33.38 70.98 -8.38
CA ARG A 326 33.23 72.42 -7.99
C ARG A 326 33.35 73.36 -9.17
N SER A 327 33.61 72.87 -10.37
CA SER A 327 33.68 73.64 -11.59
C SER A 327 32.30 74.21 -11.96
N ARG A 328 32.26 75.49 -12.39
CA ARG A 328 31.05 76.05 -12.98
C ARG A 328 30.95 75.74 -14.47
N ASN A 329 31.85 74.97 -15.02
CA ASN A 329 31.84 74.52 -16.39
C ASN A 329 31.02 73.23 -16.47
N GLU A 330 29.87 73.31 -17.18
CA GLU A 330 28.95 72.18 -17.39
C GLU A 330 29.64 70.93 -17.94
N VAL A 331 30.70 71.09 -18.71
CA VAL A 331 31.48 69.95 -19.26
C VAL A 331 32.23 69.21 -18.15
N HIS A 332 32.80 69.94 -17.16
CA HIS A 332 33.53 69.32 -16.01
C HIS A 332 32.53 68.68 -15.05
N GLU A 333 31.37 69.31 -14.83
CA GLU A 333 30.31 68.79 -14.01
C GLU A 333 29.75 67.47 -14.56
N ILE A 334 29.52 67.44 -15.90
CA ILE A 334 29.11 66.24 -16.63
C ILE A 334 30.22 65.14 -16.60
N GLY A 335 31.47 65.55 -16.75
CA GLY A 335 32.62 64.63 -16.64
C GLY A 335 32.73 64.02 -15.27
N TYR A 336 32.46 64.79 -14.19
CA TYR A 336 32.39 64.28 -12.84
C TYR A 336 31.18 63.28 -12.65
N ALA A 337 29.98 63.73 -13.09
CA ALA A 337 28.80 62.89 -13.03
C ALA A 337 28.99 61.58 -13.83
N PHE A 338 29.72 61.64 -14.93
CA PHE A 338 30.09 60.51 -15.74
C PHE A 338 31.06 59.56 -15.02
N ASN A 339 32.10 60.12 -14.34
CA ASN A 339 33.01 59.31 -13.51
C ASN A 339 32.29 58.63 -12.33
N VAL A 340 31.34 59.34 -11.69
CA VAL A 340 30.50 58.80 -10.63
C VAL A 340 29.59 57.69 -11.14
N MET A 341 29.01 57.90 -12.34
CA MET A 341 28.15 56.87 -12.98
C MET A 341 28.95 55.62 -13.36
N ALA A 342 30.18 55.80 -13.91
CA ALA A 342 31.06 54.68 -14.24
C ALA A 342 31.43 53.85 -13.01
N GLU A 343 31.67 54.54 -11.88
CA GLU A 343 31.97 53.88 -10.59
C GLU A 343 30.73 53.14 -10.04
N SER A 344 29.55 53.77 -10.15
CA SER A 344 28.28 53.13 -9.75
C SER A 344 27.99 51.89 -10.53
N MET A 345 28.24 51.92 -11.86
CA MET A 345 28.09 50.70 -12.71
C MET A 345 29.06 49.59 -12.33
N ARG A 346 30.33 49.94 -12.03
CA ARG A 346 31.32 48.96 -11.52
C ARG A 346 30.82 48.27 -10.25
N ASN A 347 30.22 49.06 -9.37
CA ASN A 347 29.68 48.54 -8.11
C ASN A 347 28.41 47.69 -8.34
N LEU A 348 27.57 48.08 -9.29
CA LEU A 348 26.39 47.30 -9.69
C LEU A 348 26.78 45.96 -10.28
N VAL A 349 27.77 45.94 -11.18
CA VAL A 349 28.26 44.68 -11.77
C VAL A 349 28.85 43.78 -10.68
N ARG A 350 29.60 44.32 -9.73
CA ARG A 350 30.10 43.57 -8.58
C ARG A 350 28.94 43.08 -7.70
N GLY A 351 27.95 43.94 -7.46
CA GLY A 351 26.79 43.62 -6.68
C GLY A 351 25.93 42.50 -7.32
N VAL A 352 25.70 42.61 -8.64
CA VAL A 352 24.98 41.58 -9.37
C VAL A 352 25.73 40.26 -9.35
N ALA A 353 27.05 40.29 -9.56
CA ALA A 353 27.86 39.07 -9.45
C ALA A 353 27.79 38.44 -8.06
N SER A 354 27.83 39.27 -7.01
CA SER A 354 27.65 38.81 -5.63
C SER A 354 26.26 38.29 -5.35
N SER A 355 25.23 39.01 -5.82
CA SER A 355 23.83 38.56 -5.66
C SER A 355 23.53 37.29 -6.44
N SER A 356 24.07 37.16 -7.66
CA SER A 356 23.94 35.93 -8.45
C SER A 356 24.63 34.76 -7.75
N ALA A 357 25.78 34.99 -7.12
CA ALA A 357 26.44 33.96 -6.31
C ALA A 357 25.61 33.61 -5.08
N GLN A 358 25.01 34.62 -4.41
CA GLN A 358 24.13 34.37 -3.26
C GLN A 358 22.83 33.61 -3.65
N VAL A 359 22.24 33.96 -4.80
CA VAL A 359 21.07 33.23 -5.33
C VAL A 359 21.45 31.78 -5.65
N GLY A 360 22.65 31.57 -6.21
CA GLY A 360 23.17 30.22 -6.42
C GLY A 360 23.34 29.41 -5.12
N VAL A 361 23.86 30.06 -4.09
CA VAL A 361 23.98 29.43 -2.76
C VAL A 361 22.62 29.14 -2.16
N ALA A 362 21.71 30.13 -2.19
CA ALA A 362 20.34 29.96 -1.64
C ALA A 362 19.56 28.87 -2.37
N ALA A 363 19.74 28.75 -3.70
CA ALA A 363 19.13 27.65 -4.47
C ALA A 363 19.68 26.28 -4.04
N GLY A 364 21.00 26.23 -3.76
CA GLY A 364 21.63 25.02 -3.22
C GLY A 364 21.10 24.64 -1.83
N GLU A 365 20.98 25.63 -0.93
CA GLU A 365 20.41 25.43 0.40
C GLU A 365 18.94 24.99 0.35
N LEU A 366 18.16 25.60 -0.55
CA LEU A 366 16.76 25.21 -0.77
C LEU A 366 16.64 23.76 -1.27
N GLN A 367 17.53 23.38 -2.20
CA GLN A 367 17.60 22.00 -2.69
C GLN A 367 17.94 21.03 -1.56
N GLN A 368 18.91 21.40 -0.73
CA GLN A 368 19.29 20.59 0.43
C GLN A 368 18.18 20.50 1.47
N ALA A 369 17.49 21.61 1.75
CA ALA A 369 16.34 21.64 2.65
C ALA A 369 15.18 20.79 2.13
N ALA A 370 14.91 20.86 0.83
CA ALA A 370 13.90 20.01 0.17
C ALA A 370 14.23 18.53 0.27
N ASN A 371 15.51 18.17 0.06
CA ASN A 371 15.97 16.79 0.22
C ASN A 371 15.82 16.32 1.68
N SER A 372 16.19 17.16 2.65
CA SER A 372 16.03 16.84 4.07
C SER A 372 14.56 16.73 4.50
N ALA A 373 13.68 17.58 3.95
CA ALA A 373 12.23 17.49 4.17
C ALA A 373 11.65 16.19 3.59
N MET A 374 12.13 15.78 2.41
CA MET A 374 11.74 14.54 1.79
C MET A 374 12.20 13.32 2.61
N GLU A 375 13.45 13.33 3.09
CA GLU A 375 13.96 12.30 4.01
C GLU A 375 13.15 12.24 5.31
N SER A 376 12.86 13.41 5.89
CA SER A 376 12.06 13.50 7.12
C SER A 376 10.62 13.00 6.90
N SER A 377 10.01 13.32 5.73
CA SER A 377 8.70 12.81 5.34
C SER A 377 8.70 11.30 5.16
N GLN A 378 9.77 10.78 4.55
CA GLN A 378 9.96 9.34 4.37
C GLN A 378 10.11 8.63 5.73
N GLN A 379 10.88 9.22 6.63
CA GLN A 379 11.06 8.72 7.99
C GLN A 379 9.77 8.79 8.81
N ALA A 380 9.01 9.89 8.68
CA ALA A 380 7.69 10.02 9.30
C ALA A 380 6.70 8.97 8.78
N SER A 381 6.71 8.71 7.47
CA SER A 381 5.89 7.68 6.84
C SER A 381 6.27 6.26 7.33
N GLN A 382 7.56 5.97 7.46
CA GLN A 382 8.05 4.73 8.04
C GLN A 382 7.66 4.58 9.51
N SER A 383 7.76 5.68 10.28
CA SER A 383 7.34 5.70 11.68
C SER A 383 5.83 5.48 11.83
N ALA A 384 5.02 6.10 10.96
CA ALA A 384 3.58 5.90 10.93
C ALA A 384 3.21 4.44 10.60
N SER A 385 3.94 3.81 9.67
CA SER A 385 3.78 2.39 9.36
C SER A 385 4.17 1.50 10.54
N GLY A 386 5.25 1.86 11.26
CA GLY A 386 5.64 1.16 12.48
C GLY A 386 4.62 1.31 13.62
N ILE A 387 4.02 2.49 13.76
CA ILE A 387 2.93 2.73 14.71
C ILE A 387 1.71 1.89 14.34
N ALA A 388 1.33 1.88 13.05
CA ALA A 388 0.21 1.07 12.59
C ALA A 388 0.42 -0.43 12.89
N ALA A 389 1.62 -0.95 12.61
CA ALA A 389 1.98 -2.32 12.94
C ALA A 389 1.93 -2.60 14.47
N SER A 390 2.36 -1.61 15.27
CA SER A 390 2.31 -1.70 16.73
C SER A 390 0.88 -1.70 17.27
N VAL A 391 0.00 -0.90 16.67
CA VAL A 391 -1.43 -0.86 17.01
C VAL A 391 -2.10 -2.18 16.64
N GLU A 392 -1.76 -2.74 15.47
CA GLU A 392 -2.24 -4.05 15.05
C GLU A 392 -1.79 -5.14 16.02
N GLN A 393 -0.51 -5.14 16.40
CA GLN A 393 0.03 -6.08 17.38
C GLN A 393 -0.62 -5.90 18.76
N MET A 394 -0.94 -4.66 19.14
CA MET A 394 -1.68 -4.38 20.40
C MET A 394 -3.11 -4.92 20.32
N SER A 395 -3.80 -4.76 19.20
CA SER A 395 -5.13 -5.33 18.96
C SER A 395 -5.11 -6.86 19.07
N VAL A 396 -4.08 -7.48 18.47
CA VAL A 396 -3.81 -8.92 18.60
C VAL A 396 -3.61 -9.31 20.07
N SER A 397 -2.80 -8.54 20.80
CA SER A 397 -2.55 -8.81 22.23
C SER A 397 -3.84 -8.71 23.08
N ILE A 398 -4.67 -7.72 22.78
CA ILE A 398 -5.99 -7.56 23.43
C ILE A 398 -6.89 -8.76 23.14
N SER A 399 -6.89 -9.24 21.88
CA SER A 399 -7.64 -10.44 21.51
C SER A 399 -7.13 -11.68 22.26
N HIS A 400 -5.82 -11.85 22.41
CA HIS A 400 -5.23 -12.91 23.23
C HIS A 400 -5.70 -12.86 24.69
N VAL A 401 -5.75 -11.65 25.27
CA VAL A 401 -6.23 -11.47 26.65
C VAL A 401 -7.70 -11.88 26.76
N ALA A 402 -8.53 -11.48 25.78
CA ALA A 402 -9.94 -11.84 25.73
C ALA A 402 -10.14 -13.36 25.60
N ASP A 403 -9.34 -14.00 24.71
CA ASP A 403 -9.39 -15.45 24.51
C ASP A 403 -8.95 -16.21 25.76
N ASN A 404 -7.89 -15.73 26.43
CA ASN A 404 -7.45 -16.31 27.71
C ASN A 404 -8.50 -16.17 28.78
N ALA A 405 -9.20 -15.02 28.86
CA ALA A 405 -10.29 -14.81 29.79
C ALA A 405 -11.47 -15.79 29.52
N ASN A 406 -11.84 -15.93 28.23
CA ASN A 406 -12.88 -16.87 27.83
C ASN A 406 -12.48 -18.33 28.12
N HIS A 407 -11.19 -18.64 27.89
CA HIS A 407 -10.64 -19.96 28.21
C HIS A 407 -10.70 -20.25 29.74
N ALA A 408 -10.32 -19.27 30.55
CA ALA A 408 -10.39 -19.38 32.02
C ALA A 408 -11.85 -19.56 32.49
N ALA A 409 -12.79 -18.82 31.90
CA ALA A 409 -14.22 -18.96 32.20
C ALA A 409 -14.72 -20.38 31.87
N ARG A 410 -14.31 -20.92 30.70
CA ARG A 410 -14.67 -22.28 30.28
C ARG A 410 -14.09 -23.35 31.21
N ILE A 411 -12.80 -23.21 31.57
CA ILE A 411 -12.18 -24.13 32.54
C ILE A 411 -12.93 -24.10 33.91
N SER A 412 -13.35 -22.91 34.31
CA SER A 412 -14.13 -22.73 35.54
C SER A 412 -15.47 -23.43 35.44
N GLU A 413 -16.15 -23.35 34.29
CA GLU A 413 -17.44 -24.04 34.06
C GLU A 413 -17.25 -25.56 33.99
N GLU A 414 -16.20 -26.04 33.32
CA GLU A 414 -15.83 -27.47 33.31
C GLU A 414 -15.49 -28.00 34.71
N ALA A 415 -14.72 -27.24 35.50
CA ALA A 415 -14.40 -27.56 36.88
C ALA A 415 -15.66 -27.63 37.72
N LYS A 416 -16.60 -26.70 37.54
CA LYS A 416 -17.91 -26.72 38.17
C LYS A 416 -18.72 -27.96 37.81
N SER A 417 -18.79 -28.28 36.52
CA SER A 417 -19.46 -29.46 35.98
C SER A 417 -18.87 -30.78 36.57
N VAL A 418 -17.53 -30.86 36.61
CA VAL A 418 -16.84 -32.00 37.22
C VAL A 418 -17.13 -32.09 38.74
N THR A 419 -17.17 -30.95 39.42
CA THR A 419 -17.48 -30.87 40.83
C THR A 419 -18.93 -31.26 41.11
N GLU A 420 -19.86 -30.82 40.26
CA GLU A 420 -21.28 -31.21 40.35
C GLU A 420 -21.48 -32.68 40.03
N SER A 421 -20.76 -33.23 39.04
CA SER A 421 -20.78 -34.68 38.71
C SER A 421 -20.18 -35.53 39.82
N GLY A 422 -19.09 -35.05 40.47
CA GLY A 422 -18.46 -35.74 41.61
C GLY A 422 -19.29 -35.69 42.91
N ARG A 423 -20.32 -34.86 42.96
CA ARG A 423 -21.25 -34.75 44.08
C ARG A 423 -22.46 -35.71 43.96
N CYS A 424 -22.60 -36.36 42.83
CA CYS A 424 -23.64 -37.36 42.54
C CYS A 424 -23.15 -38.82 42.65
N VAL A 425 -21.93 -39.07 43.11
CA VAL A 425 -21.38 -40.34 43.61
C VAL A 425 -21.25 -40.25 45.09
#